data_80b9fa4a34e755bfc135bd691b330cb8
#
_entry.id   80b9fa4a34e755bfc135bd691b330cb8
#
_cell.length_a   1.000
_cell.length_b   1.000
_cell.length_c   1.000
_cell.angle_alpha   90.00
_cell.angle_beta   90.00
_cell.angle_gamma   90.00
#
_symmetry.space_group_name_H-M   'P 1'
#
loop_
_entity.id
_entity.type
_entity.pdbx_description
1 polymer ?
#
loop_
_entity_poly.entity_id
_entity_poly.type
_entity_poly.pdbx_seq_one_letter_code
_entity_poly.pdbx_strand_id
1 'polypeptide(L)'
;MQSRMLASGLGFPEGPTVLPDGRIVLCDGNTGELLVWADGTMSQFADTGGSPWGTYLGTDGKLYVNQGGDVPGSGDFSAVPGIQRVSMDGSVEFLFSEVGGYTLAGPNQSAFGPDGRLWITDSGTELDDRVEVPSPGRLFVVSDASGTGEMVLERPGSYPNGIAFDEQGRFYWSESKAHRVCRLDNGEAVTFCQLPDTHVPDGMAFAADGRLFVANTTFGGVTVLSPDGEVLTEIDLNEHATNVVFDGSTLYVAATRTPDIEASERTGSFWSVETDATGLPLLPGQL
;
A
#
# COMPACT_ATOMS: atom_id res chain seq x y z
N MET A 1 3.35 7.62 -22.37
CA MET A 1 2.39 6.67 -21.78
C MET A 1 0.99 7.28 -21.88
N GLN A 2 -0.05 6.49 -22.12
CA GLN A 2 -1.42 6.98 -22.21
C GLN A 2 -2.14 6.63 -20.90
N SER A 3 -2.68 7.65 -20.21
CA SER A 3 -3.46 7.47 -18.99
C SER A 3 -4.95 7.63 -19.27
N ARG A 4 -5.78 6.88 -18.51
CA ARG A 4 -7.24 6.94 -18.59
C ARG A 4 -7.83 6.80 -17.18
N MET A 5 -8.67 7.74 -16.78
CA MET A 5 -9.48 7.63 -15.56
C MET A 5 -10.56 6.56 -15.77
N LEU A 6 -10.62 5.60 -14.87
CA LEU A 6 -11.58 4.49 -14.87
C LEU A 6 -12.78 4.80 -13.98
N ALA A 7 -12.52 5.32 -12.77
CA ALA A 7 -13.54 5.71 -11.80
C ALA A 7 -13.15 7.01 -11.08
N SER A 8 -14.13 7.71 -10.53
CA SER A 8 -13.96 8.92 -9.72
C SER A 8 -15.06 9.01 -8.67
N GLY A 9 -14.94 9.94 -7.72
CA GLY A 9 -15.90 10.09 -6.62
C GLY A 9 -15.70 9.03 -5.53
N LEU A 10 -14.51 8.45 -5.45
CA LEU A 10 -14.08 7.57 -4.37
C LEU A 10 -13.69 8.40 -3.15
N GLY A 11 -13.57 7.79 -1.98
CA GLY A 11 -13.04 8.45 -0.79
C GLY A 11 -11.53 8.67 -0.89
N PHE A 12 -10.75 7.82 -0.24
CA PHE A 12 -9.29 7.79 -0.33
C PHE A 12 -8.85 6.40 -0.80
N PRO A 13 -8.78 6.18 -2.14
CA PRO A 13 -8.46 4.87 -2.69
C PRO A 13 -6.98 4.54 -2.47
N GLU A 14 -6.74 3.27 -2.08
CA GLU A 14 -5.44 2.73 -1.71
C GLU A 14 -5.30 1.25 -2.09
N GLY A 15 -4.08 0.73 -2.01
CA GLY A 15 -3.70 -0.67 -2.02
C GLY A 15 -4.38 -1.54 -3.08
N PRO A 16 -4.32 -1.20 -4.38
CA PRO A 16 -4.98 -1.99 -5.41
C PRO A 16 -4.33 -3.38 -5.56
N THR A 17 -5.15 -4.40 -5.71
CA THR A 17 -4.74 -5.79 -5.98
C THR A 17 -5.53 -6.37 -7.15
N VAL A 18 -4.81 -6.94 -8.13
CA VAL A 18 -5.41 -7.64 -9.26
C VAL A 18 -5.77 -9.06 -8.85
N LEU A 19 -7.03 -9.44 -9.08
CA LEU A 19 -7.52 -10.80 -8.84
C LEU A 19 -7.27 -11.70 -10.08
N PRO A 20 -7.21 -13.04 -9.91
CA PRO A 20 -6.96 -13.96 -11.03
C PRO A 20 -8.02 -13.93 -12.13
N ASP A 21 -9.20 -13.42 -11.87
CA ASP A 21 -10.30 -13.26 -12.82
C ASP A 21 -10.29 -11.89 -13.53
N GLY A 22 -9.28 -11.06 -13.27
CA GLY A 22 -9.09 -9.75 -13.88
C GLY A 22 -9.84 -8.62 -13.18
N ARG A 23 -10.58 -8.89 -12.11
CA ARG A 23 -11.12 -7.83 -11.24
C ARG A 23 -9.98 -7.19 -10.45
N ILE A 24 -10.19 -5.94 -10.02
CA ILE A 24 -9.22 -5.24 -9.19
C ILE A 24 -9.92 -4.78 -7.92
N VAL A 25 -9.40 -5.23 -6.78
CA VAL A 25 -9.86 -4.77 -5.46
C VAL A 25 -8.94 -3.67 -4.97
N LEU A 26 -9.49 -2.63 -4.36
CA LEU A 26 -8.74 -1.56 -3.71
C LEU A 26 -9.40 -1.16 -2.39
N CYS A 27 -8.62 -0.61 -1.49
CA CYS A 27 -9.09 0.00 -0.25
C CYS A 27 -9.72 1.36 -0.51
N ASP A 28 -10.66 1.76 0.34
CA ASP A 28 -11.10 3.14 0.47
C ASP A 28 -11.00 3.53 1.95
N GLY A 29 -9.88 4.19 2.30
CA GLY A 29 -9.54 4.54 3.67
C GLY A 29 -10.54 5.50 4.33
N ASN A 30 -11.29 6.27 3.56
CA ASN A 30 -12.27 7.23 4.08
C ASN A 30 -13.69 6.65 4.24
N THR A 31 -13.96 5.48 3.67
CA THR A 31 -15.28 4.84 3.79
C THR A 31 -15.25 3.56 4.60
N GLY A 32 -14.07 2.99 4.82
CA GLY A 32 -13.93 1.71 5.53
C GLY A 32 -14.19 0.50 4.65
N GLU A 33 -14.30 0.71 3.34
CA GLU A 33 -14.70 -0.31 2.40
C GLU A 33 -13.52 -0.85 1.59
N LEU A 34 -13.61 -2.10 1.18
CA LEU A 34 -12.95 -2.56 -0.02
C LEU A 34 -13.89 -2.35 -1.21
N LEU A 35 -13.35 -1.78 -2.27
CA LEU A 35 -14.04 -1.58 -3.53
C LEU A 35 -13.54 -2.58 -4.57
N VAL A 36 -14.37 -2.94 -5.55
CA VAL A 36 -13.98 -3.78 -6.67
C VAL A 36 -14.31 -3.09 -8.00
N TRP A 37 -13.30 -2.99 -8.85
CA TRP A 37 -13.45 -2.61 -10.25
C TRP A 37 -13.69 -3.87 -11.10
N ALA A 38 -14.84 -3.93 -11.76
CA ALA A 38 -15.23 -5.03 -12.64
C ALA A 38 -16.15 -4.51 -13.74
N ASP A 39 -16.01 -5.00 -14.96
CA ASP A 39 -16.89 -4.71 -16.11
C ASP A 39 -17.13 -3.20 -16.34
N GLY A 40 -16.12 -2.37 -16.09
CA GLY A 40 -16.19 -0.92 -16.27
C GLY A 40 -16.91 -0.17 -15.15
N THR A 41 -17.16 -0.79 -14.00
CA THR A 41 -17.83 -0.18 -12.85
C THR A 41 -17.09 -0.43 -11.55
N MET A 42 -17.16 0.53 -10.62
CA MET A 42 -16.69 0.40 -9.25
C MET A 42 -17.88 0.09 -8.33
N SER A 43 -17.74 -0.88 -7.44
CA SER A 43 -18.76 -1.23 -6.46
C SER A 43 -18.12 -1.69 -5.15
N GLN A 44 -18.90 -1.70 -4.06
CA GLN A 44 -18.44 -2.23 -2.79
C GLN A 44 -18.18 -3.74 -2.89
N PHE A 45 -17.05 -4.18 -2.31
CA PHE A 45 -16.66 -5.58 -2.20
C PHE A 45 -16.82 -6.12 -0.78
N ALA A 46 -16.34 -5.37 0.22
CA ALA A 46 -16.43 -5.72 1.64
C ALA A 46 -16.46 -4.46 2.50
N ASP A 47 -16.94 -4.58 3.74
CA ASP A 47 -16.84 -3.57 4.79
C ASP A 47 -15.82 -4.08 5.82
N THR A 48 -14.72 -3.36 6.03
CA THR A 48 -13.63 -3.74 6.93
C THR A 48 -13.83 -3.26 8.37
N GLY A 49 -14.83 -2.42 8.60
CA GLY A 49 -15.15 -1.85 9.90
C GLY A 49 -14.15 -0.80 10.40
N GLY A 50 -13.28 -0.30 9.54
CA GLY A 50 -12.29 0.73 9.86
C GLY A 50 -11.57 1.19 8.59
N SER A 51 -10.40 1.82 8.68
CA SER A 51 -9.68 2.41 7.55
C SER A 51 -8.68 1.43 6.92
N PRO A 52 -9.00 0.74 5.81
CA PRO A 52 -8.07 -0.14 5.12
C PRO A 52 -7.08 0.66 4.26
N TRP A 53 -5.80 0.25 4.23
CA TRP A 53 -4.74 0.94 3.48
C TRP A 53 -4.08 0.08 2.40
N GLY A 54 -3.96 -1.21 2.62
CA GLY A 54 -3.32 -2.11 1.67
C GLY A 54 -4.03 -3.45 1.56
N THR A 55 -4.04 -4.01 0.35
CA THR A 55 -4.49 -5.39 0.12
C THR A 55 -3.38 -6.21 -0.54
N TYR A 56 -3.35 -7.50 -0.28
CA TYR A 56 -2.49 -8.46 -0.96
C TYR A 56 -3.20 -9.82 -1.09
N LEU A 57 -3.17 -10.40 -2.27
CA LEU A 57 -3.81 -11.70 -2.52
C LEU A 57 -2.90 -12.85 -2.08
N GLY A 58 -3.40 -13.68 -1.15
CA GLY A 58 -2.74 -14.90 -0.73
C GLY A 58 -2.99 -16.08 -1.67
N THR A 59 -2.17 -17.12 -1.53
CA THR A 59 -2.34 -18.39 -2.29
C THR A 59 -3.55 -19.20 -1.83
N ASP A 60 -4.11 -18.86 -0.66
CA ASP A 60 -5.39 -19.37 -0.17
C ASP A 60 -6.62 -18.73 -0.86
N GLY A 61 -6.36 -17.82 -1.82
CA GLY A 61 -7.39 -17.10 -2.55
C GLY A 61 -8.12 -16.03 -1.74
N LYS A 62 -7.54 -15.60 -0.62
CA LYS A 62 -8.08 -14.52 0.23
C LYS A 62 -7.22 -13.28 0.15
N LEU A 63 -7.81 -12.13 0.44
CA LEU A 63 -7.08 -10.87 0.56
C LEU A 63 -6.62 -10.67 2.01
N TYR A 64 -5.36 -10.35 2.19
CA TYR A 64 -4.81 -9.85 3.44
C TYR A 64 -4.87 -8.34 3.41
N VAL A 65 -5.49 -7.74 4.43
CA VAL A 65 -5.82 -6.32 4.46
C VAL A 65 -5.13 -5.67 5.66
N ASN A 66 -4.43 -4.59 5.38
CA ASN A 66 -3.84 -3.74 6.41
C ASN A 66 -4.92 -2.78 6.91
N GLN A 67 -5.41 -3.02 8.14
CA GLN A 67 -6.41 -2.19 8.80
C GLN A 67 -5.70 -1.15 9.66
N GLY A 68 -5.81 0.13 9.29
CA GLY A 68 -5.14 1.24 9.96
C GLY A 68 -5.84 1.75 11.23
N GLY A 69 -7.00 1.22 11.56
CA GLY A 69 -7.82 1.67 12.69
C GLY A 69 -9.07 2.43 12.24
N ASP A 70 -9.43 3.49 12.95
CA ASP A 70 -10.68 4.20 12.71
C ASP A 70 -10.72 4.92 11.36
N VAL A 71 -11.92 4.98 10.78
CA VAL A 71 -12.15 5.82 9.60
C VAL A 71 -11.99 7.28 9.99
N PRO A 72 -11.13 8.06 9.30
CA PRO A 72 -10.92 9.47 9.61
C PRO A 72 -12.22 10.28 9.61
N GLY A 73 -12.44 11.05 10.66
CA GLY A 73 -13.63 11.90 10.79
C GLY A 73 -14.94 11.18 11.13
N SER A 74 -14.96 9.85 11.30
CA SER A 74 -16.17 9.09 11.66
C SER A 74 -16.68 9.39 13.06
N GLY A 75 -15.78 9.75 13.99
CA GLY A 75 -16.07 9.86 15.41
C GLY A 75 -16.26 8.51 16.13
N ASP A 76 -16.10 7.41 15.42
CA ASP A 76 -16.04 6.06 15.97
C ASP A 76 -14.57 5.67 16.17
N PHE A 77 -14.20 5.29 17.36
CA PHE A 77 -12.82 4.93 17.77
C PHE A 77 -12.76 3.46 18.22
N SER A 78 -13.54 2.61 17.58
CA SER A 78 -13.65 1.20 17.94
C SER A 78 -12.80 0.26 17.06
N ALA A 79 -12.37 0.71 15.88
CA ALA A 79 -11.57 -0.11 14.99
C ALA A 79 -10.13 -0.25 15.50
N VAL A 80 -9.63 -1.48 15.50
CA VAL A 80 -8.29 -1.81 16.00
C VAL A 80 -7.33 -1.94 14.82
N PRO A 81 -6.19 -1.22 14.81
CA PRO A 81 -5.15 -1.46 13.82
C PRO A 81 -4.67 -2.91 13.83
N GLY A 82 -4.52 -3.51 12.64
CA GLY A 82 -4.13 -4.90 12.56
C GLY A 82 -4.19 -5.46 11.14
N ILE A 83 -4.07 -6.77 11.05
CA ILE A 83 -4.23 -7.48 9.79
C ILE A 83 -5.56 -8.23 9.80
N GLN A 84 -6.30 -8.03 8.73
CA GLN A 84 -7.54 -8.75 8.45
C GLN A 84 -7.35 -9.68 7.25
N ARG A 85 -8.23 -10.65 7.12
CA ARG A 85 -8.32 -11.53 5.97
C ARG A 85 -9.74 -11.49 5.41
N VAL A 86 -9.87 -11.21 4.11
CA VAL A 86 -11.15 -11.06 3.44
C VAL A 86 -11.33 -12.13 2.38
N SER A 87 -12.41 -12.88 2.48
CA SER A 87 -12.78 -13.93 1.53
C SER A 87 -13.43 -13.34 0.28
N MET A 88 -13.49 -14.13 -0.81
CA MET A 88 -14.07 -13.65 -2.08
C MET A 88 -15.58 -13.43 -2.03
N ASP A 89 -16.26 -13.83 -0.98
CA ASP A 89 -17.67 -13.50 -0.70
C ASP A 89 -17.85 -12.22 0.14
N GLY A 90 -16.74 -11.50 0.44
CA GLY A 90 -16.75 -10.27 1.23
C GLY A 90 -16.74 -10.48 2.75
N SER A 91 -16.68 -11.72 3.24
CA SER A 91 -16.58 -11.96 4.68
C SER A 91 -15.19 -11.57 5.21
N VAL A 92 -15.16 -10.83 6.34
CA VAL A 92 -13.97 -10.27 6.96
C VAL A 92 -13.64 -11.03 8.25
N GLU A 93 -12.38 -11.43 8.40
CA GLU A 93 -11.83 -12.07 9.60
C GLU A 93 -10.68 -11.22 10.13
N PHE A 94 -10.73 -10.81 11.39
CA PHE A 94 -9.60 -10.14 12.04
C PHE A 94 -8.59 -11.21 12.49
N LEU A 95 -7.32 -11.05 12.10
CA LEU A 95 -6.27 -12.03 12.42
C LEU A 95 -5.50 -11.63 13.67
N PHE A 96 -4.82 -10.48 13.63
CA PHE A 96 -3.98 -10.04 14.74
C PHE A 96 -3.73 -8.52 14.72
N SER A 97 -3.41 -7.98 15.90
CA SER A 97 -3.01 -6.58 16.13
C SER A 97 -1.63 -6.44 16.76
N GLU A 98 -0.91 -7.55 16.91
CA GLU A 98 0.40 -7.57 17.57
C GLU A 98 1.35 -8.51 16.81
N VAL A 99 2.63 -8.12 16.70
CA VAL A 99 3.70 -8.92 16.11
C VAL A 99 4.93 -8.86 17.01
N GLY A 100 5.40 -10.01 17.48
CA GLY A 100 6.62 -10.11 18.27
C GLY A 100 6.62 -9.29 19.56
N GLY A 101 5.45 -9.08 20.17
CA GLY A 101 5.26 -8.26 21.38
C GLY A 101 5.10 -6.76 21.13
N TYR A 102 4.95 -6.35 19.88
CA TYR A 102 4.69 -4.96 19.49
C TYR A 102 3.27 -4.84 18.93
N THR A 103 2.48 -3.96 19.49
CA THR A 103 1.17 -3.59 18.93
C THR A 103 1.36 -2.86 17.62
N LEU A 104 0.61 -3.24 16.58
CA LEU A 104 0.53 -2.53 15.32
C LEU A 104 -0.19 -1.20 15.55
N ALA A 105 0.40 -0.10 15.07
CA ALA A 105 -0.09 1.24 15.34
C ALA A 105 -0.70 1.92 14.11
N GLY A 106 -0.20 1.60 12.93
CA GLY A 106 -0.68 2.07 11.64
C GLY A 106 -0.20 1.16 10.52
N PRO A 107 -0.60 -0.14 10.50
CA PRO A 107 -0.20 -1.04 9.43
C PRO A 107 -0.73 -0.50 8.10
N ASN A 108 0.19 -0.26 7.17
CA ASN A 108 -0.10 0.45 5.94
C ASN A 108 -0.13 -0.52 4.74
N GLN A 109 0.99 -1.16 4.43
CA GLN A 109 1.06 -2.11 3.33
C GLN A 109 1.70 -3.42 3.73
N SER A 110 1.39 -4.48 2.96
CA SER A 110 2.00 -5.78 3.15
C SER A 110 2.28 -6.47 1.82
N ALA A 111 3.27 -7.37 1.82
CA ALA A 111 3.58 -8.25 0.71
C ALA A 111 4.17 -9.56 1.23
N PHE A 112 3.91 -10.67 0.55
CA PHE A 112 4.62 -11.91 0.85
C PHE A 112 6.04 -11.84 0.29
N GLY A 113 7.01 -12.26 1.09
CA GLY A 113 8.40 -12.35 0.70
C GLY A 113 8.73 -13.69 0.00
N PRO A 114 9.96 -13.85 -0.51
CA PRO A 114 10.39 -15.07 -1.19
C PRO A 114 10.40 -16.30 -0.29
N ASP A 115 10.37 -16.11 1.02
CA ASP A 115 10.27 -17.16 2.04
C ASP A 115 8.82 -17.51 2.43
N GLY A 116 7.83 -16.88 1.76
CA GLY A 116 6.40 -17.06 2.00
C GLY A 116 5.86 -16.37 3.25
N ARG A 117 6.68 -15.62 3.99
CA ARG A 117 6.26 -14.82 5.15
C ARG A 117 5.65 -13.49 4.70
N LEU A 118 4.71 -12.97 5.50
CA LEU A 118 4.09 -11.67 5.25
C LEU A 118 4.96 -10.56 5.86
N TRP A 119 5.43 -9.65 5.01
CA TRP A 119 6.15 -8.43 5.41
C TRP A 119 5.14 -7.29 5.50
N ILE A 120 5.30 -6.43 6.52
CA ILE A 120 4.34 -5.37 6.83
C ILE A 120 5.12 -4.08 7.08
N THR A 121 4.69 -2.98 6.47
CA THR A 121 5.04 -1.63 6.90
C THR A 121 4.00 -1.14 7.90
N ASP A 122 4.44 -0.67 9.04
CA ASP A 122 3.64 0.03 10.04
C ASP A 122 4.12 1.48 10.07
N SER A 123 3.30 2.40 9.62
CA SER A 123 3.65 3.83 9.56
C SER A 123 3.78 4.47 10.94
N GLY A 124 3.28 3.79 11.98
CA GLY A 124 3.21 4.34 13.33
C GLY A 124 2.15 5.44 13.47
N THR A 125 2.26 6.19 14.55
CA THR A 125 1.33 7.29 14.89
C THR A 125 2.04 8.61 15.13
N GLU A 126 3.29 8.77 14.68
CA GLU A 126 4.08 10.00 14.89
C GLU A 126 3.51 11.23 14.17
N LEU A 127 2.59 11.02 13.21
CA LEU A 127 1.89 12.08 12.49
C LEU A 127 0.48 12.37 13.03
N ASP A 128 0.00 11.57 13.97
CA ASP A 128 -1.33 11.74 14.55
C ASP A 128 -1.24 12.57 15.83
N ASP A 129 -1.57 13.87 15.74
CA ASP A 129 -1.56 14.80 16.85
C ASP A 129 -2.56 14.45 17.99
N ARG A 130 -3.47 13.49 17.74
CA ARG A 130 -4.43 12.98 18.72
C ARG A 130 -3.80 11.94 19.65
N VAL A 131 -2.65 11.39 19.28
CA VAL A 131 -1.97 10.35 20.05
C VAL A 131 -1.00 10.99 21.04
N GLU A 132 -1.24 10.81 22.36
CA GLU A 132 -0.41 11.38 23.43
C GLU A 132 1.01 10.80 23.46
N VAL A 133 1.15 9.49 23.15
CA VAL A 133 2.44 8.79 23.09
C VAL A 133 2.60 8.15 21.71
N PRO A 134 3.21 8.86 20.76
CA PRO A 134 3.34 8.35 19.38
C PRO A 134 4.17 7.07 19.31
N SER A 135 3.74 6.14 18.45
CA SER A 135 4.52 4.97 18.06
C SER A 135 5.35 5.29 16.82
N PRO A 136 6.65 4.93 16.79
CA PRO A 136 7.48 5.11 15.61
C PRO A 136 7.05 4.17 14.49
N GLY A 137 7.41 4.51 13.26
CA GLY A 137 7.27 3.62 12.13
C GLY A 137 8.12 2.35 12.29
N ARG A 138 7.60 1.21 11.80
CA ARG A 138 8.27 -0.10 11.93
C ARG A 138 8.08 -0.97 10.70
N LEU A 139 8.98 -1.92 10.54
CA LEU A 139 8.87 -3.02 9.58
C LEU A 139 8.77 -4.34 10.34
N PHE A 140 7.82 -5.16 9.94
CA PHE A 140 7.59 -6.48 10.56
C PHE A 140 7.63 -7.59 9.53
N VAL A 141 7.90 -8.81 9.99
CA VAL A 141 7.72 -10.04 9.22
C VAL A 141 6.96 -11.06 10.06
N VAL A 142 5.95 -11.70 9.46
CA VAL A 142 5.00 -12.57 10.14
C VAL A 142 4.94 -13.94 9.46
N SER A 143 4.90 -15.00 10.24
CA SER A 143 4.99 -16.38 9.77
C SER A 143 3.65 -17.12 9.76
N ASP A 144 2.64 -16.66 10.52
CA ASP A 144 1.34 -17.30 10.61
C ASP A 144 0.21 -16.33 11.01
N ALA A 145 -1.03 -16.81 10.90
CA ALA A 145 -2.24 -16.03 11.13
C ALA A 145 -2.48 -15.62 12.60
N SER A 146 -1.62 -16.04 13.54
CA SER A 146 -1.68 -15.58 14.94
C SER A 146 -0.81 -14.35 15.21
N GLY A 147 -0.11 -13.84 14.21
CA GLY A 147 0.85 -12.74 14.37
C GLY A 147 2.22 -13.18 14.89
N THR A 148 2.52 -14.48 14.85
CA THR A 148 3.87 -14.96 15.16
C THR A 148 4.88 -14.36 14.18
N GLY A 149 5.80 -13.54 14.70
CA GLY A 149 6.74 -12.81 13.85
C GLY A 149 7.73 -11.99 14.64
N GLU A 150 8.42 -11.10 13.95
CA GLU A 150 9.44 -10.25 14.55
C GLU A 150 9.45 -8.84 13.92
N MET A 151 9.90 -7.86 14.68
CA MET A 151 10.24 -6.55 14.15
C MET A 151 11.58 -6.63 13.45
N VAL A 152 11.58 -6.25 12.17
CA VAL A 152 12.81 -6.23 11.34
C VAL A 152 13.61 -4.95 11.60
N LEU A 153 12.94 -3.80 11.58
CA LEU A 153 13.54 -2.49 11.82
C LEU A 153 12.53 -1.53 12.48
N GLU A 154 13.03 -0.64 13.33
CA GLU A 154 12.31 0.55 13.77
C GLU A 154 12.79 1.76 12.96
N ARG A 155 11.85 2.59 12.49
CA ARG A 155 12.09 3.69 11.55
C ARG A 155 11.44 4.99 12.03
N PRO A 156 11.91 5.59 13.14
CA PRO A 156 11.32 6.81 13.70
C PRO A 156 11.36 7.97 12.70
N GLY A 157 10.29 8.74 12.64
CA GLY A 157 10.17 9.95 11.81
C GLY A 157 10.15 9.72 10.31
N SER A 158 10.07 8.45 9.83
CA SER A 158 10.18 8.15 8.42
C SER A 158 8.85 7.86 7.72
N TYR A 159 7.85 7.38 8.44
CA TYR A 159 6.56 6.93 7.92
C TYR A 159 6.72 5.85 6.83
N PRO A 160 7.09 4.60 7.20
CA PRO A 160 7.16 3.50 6.25
C PRO A 160 5.78 3.28 5.62
N ASN A 161 5.73 3.16 4.28
CA ASN A 161 4.49 3.11 3.51
C ASN A 161 4.53 1.95 2.50
N GLY A 162 4.64 2.21 1.20
CA GLY A 162 4.67 1.20 0.16
C GLY A 162 5.74 0.14 0.36
N ILE A 163 5.47 -1.06 -0.14
CA ILE A 163 6.34 -2.24 0.01
C ILE A 163 6.41 -3.01 -1.31
N ALA A 164 7.58 -3.48 -1.69
CA ALA A 164 7.74 -4.33 -2.88
C ALA A 164 8.97 -5.24 -2.76
N PHE A 165 8.96 -6.34 -3.48
CA PHE A 165 10.11 -7.20 -3.71
C PHE A 165 10.50 -7.15 -5.18
N ASP A 166 11.81 -7.12 -5.46
CA ASP A 166 12.31 -7.25 -6.81
C ASP A 166 12.43 -8.72 -7.25
N GLU A 167 12.84 -8.96 -8.50
CA GLU A 167 13.02 -10.29 -9.06
C GLU A 167 14.04 -11.16 -8.27
N GLN A 168 14.99 -10.54 -7.59
CA GLN A 168 15.98 -11.22 -6.75
C GLN A 168 15.48 -11.48 -5.33
N GLY A 169 14.24 -11.08 -5.00
CA GLY A 169 13.63 -11.21 -3.68
C GLY A 169 14.20 -10.22 -2.65
N ARG A 170 14.81 -9.13 -3.09
CA ARG A 170 15.25 -8.05 -2.21
C ARG A 170 14.07 -7.19 -1.79
N PHE A 171 14.03 -6.82 -0.52
CA PHE A 171 12.95 -6.08 0.10
C PHE A 171 13.16 -4.57 -0.03
N TYR A 172 12.13 -3.86 -0.52
CA TYR A 172 12.11 -2.41 -0.64
C TYR A 172 10.87 -1.84 0.04
N TRP A 173 11.00 -0.62 0.58
CA TRP A 173 9.89 0.15 1.12
C TRP A 173 10.08 1.64 0.85
N SER A 174 8.97 2.37 0.77
CA SER A 174 8.98 3.84 0.74
C SER A 174 8.96 4.40 2.16
N GLU A 175 9.62 5.53 2.35
CA GLU A 175 9.55 6.36 3.56
C GLU A 175 9.02 7.73 3.18
N SER A 176 7.70 7.91 3.34
CA SER A 176 6.98 9.09 2.84
C SER A 176 7.53 10.38 3.42
N LYS A 177 7.77 10.43 4.73
CA LYS A 177 8.27 11.62 5.43
C LYS A 177 9.75 11.92 5.18
N ALA A 178 10.51 10.91 4.79
CA ALA A 178 11.92 11.05 4.47
C ALA A 178 12.15 11.24 2.96
N HIS A 179 11.09 11.28 2.15
CA HIS A 179 11.12 11.47 0.69
C HIS A 179 12.07 10.50 0.00
N ARG A 180 12.01 9.21 0.35
CA ARG A 180 12.94 8.23 -0.22
C ARG A 180 12.34 6.84 -0.35
N VAL A 181 12.97 6.04 -1.21
CA VAL A 181 12.81 4.60 -1.25
C VAL A 181 14.04 3.97 -0.60
N CYS A 182 13.82 3.00 0.26
CA CYS A 182 14.85 2.23 0.95
C CYS A 182 14.87 0.78 0.48
N ARG A 183 16.01 0.12 0.66
CA ARG A 183 16.18 -1.31 0.49
C ARG A 183 16.81 -1.90 1.75
N LEU A 184 16.43 -3.13 2.09
CA LEU A 184 17.02 -3.88 3.19
C LEU A 184 18.28 -4.63 2.69
N ASP A 185 19.43 -4.26 3.19
CA ASP A 185 20.70 -4.90 2.88
C ASP A 185 21.37 -5.40 4.19
N ASN A 186 21.54 -6.72 4.33
CA ASN A 186 22.18 -7.33 5.51
C ASN A 186 21.56 -6.90 6.87
N GLY A 187 20.23 -6.68 6.90
CA GLY A 187 19.51 -6.24 8.09
C GLY A 187 19.56 -4.73 8.34
N GLU A 188 20.13 -3.95 7.46
CA GLU A 188 20.20 -2.49 7.55
C GLU A 188 19.42 -1.79 6.45
N ALA A 189 18.87 -0.62 6.76
CA ALA A 189 18.21 0.24 5.78
C ALA A 189 19.24 0.99 4.94
N VAL A 190 19.22 0.79 3.63
CA VAL A 190 20.03 1.53 2.67
C VAL A 190 19.11 2.38 1.81
N THR A 191 19.39 3.67 1.65
CA THR A 191 18.66 4.52 0.71
C THR A 191 18.92 4.04 -0.71
N PHE A 192 17.85 3.58 -1.39
CA PHE A 192 17.90 3.18 -2.79
C PHE A 192 17.74 4.40 -3.72
N CYS A 193 16.79 5.27 -3.41
CA CYS A 193 16.58 6.52 -4.12
C CYS A 193 16.18 7.63 -3.14
N GLN A 194 16.88 8.75 -3.16
CA GLN A 194 16.43 9.97 -2.51
C GLN A 194 15.64 10.80 -3.54
N LEU A 195 14.38 11.03 -3.25
CA LEU A 195 13.50 11.85 -4.08
C LEU A 195 13.57 13.33 -3.67
N PRO A 196 13.17 14.25 -4.55
CA PRO A 196 12.99 15.66 -4.19
C PRO A 196 11.96 15.86 -3.08
N ASP A 197 12.07 16.92 -2.28
CA ASP A 197 11.13 17.24 -1.18
C ASP A 197 9.68 17.47 -1.67
N THR A 198 9.49 17.68 -2.98
CA THR A 198 8.17 17.76 -3.61
C THR A 198 7.54 16.39 -3.90
N HIS A 199 8.23 15.29 -3.61
CA HIS A 199 7.78 13.93 -3.84
C HIS A 199 7.62 13.20 -2.52
N VAL A 200 6.41 12.82 -2.19
CA VAL A 200 6.10 11.98 -1.03
C VAL A 200 5.79 10.58 -1.54
N PRO A 201 6.77 9.66 -1.52
CA PRO A 201 6.58 8.31 -2.05
C PRO A 201 5.60 7.53 -1.20
N ASP A 202 4.75 6.76 -1.87
CA ASP A 202 3.68 5.96 -1.30
C ASP A 202 3.76 4.52 -1.82
N GLY A 203 2.68 3.92 -2.30
CA GLY A 203 2.69 2.58 -2.86
C GLY A 203 3.61 2.43 -4.07
N MET A 204 4.13 1.22 -4.32
CA MET A 204 5.06 0.99 -5.41
C MET A 204 4.99 -0.43 -5.97
N ALA A 205 5.39 -0.59 -7.23
CA ALA A 205 5.43 -1.88 -7.91
C ALA A 205 6.63 -2.01 -8.84
N PHE A 206 7.28 -3.16 -8.84
CA PHE A 206 8.35 -3.48 -9.77
C PHE A 206 7.81 -3.96 -11.12
N ALA A 207 8.51 -3.58 -12.18
CA ALA A 207 8.42 -4.20 -13.49
C ALA A 207 9.47 -5.31 -13.65
N ALA A 208 9.22 -6.24 -14.56
CA ALA A 208 10.09 -7.38 -14.84
C ALA A 208 11.48 -6.98 -15.40
N ASP A 209 11.61 -5.76 -15.91
CA ASP A 209 12.90 -5.20 -16.37
C ASP A 209 13.69 -4.50 -15.24
N GLY A 210 13.20 -4.58 -14.01
CA GLY A 210 13.81 -4.03 -12.81
C GLY A 210 13.48 -2.56 -12.53
N ARG A 211 12.70 -1.88 -13.39
CA ARG A 211 12.21 -0.54 -13.09
C ARG A 211 11.22 -0.58 -11.92
N LEU A 212 11.27 0.44 -11.05
CA LEU A 212 10.34 0.60 -9.94
C LEU A 212 9.42 1.79 -10.21
N PHE A 213 8.12 1.55 -10.14
CA PHE A 213 7.08 2.57 -10.29
C PHE A 213 6.60 2.95 -8.90
N VAL A 214 6.77 4.22 -8.52
CA VAL A 214 6.49 4.74 -7.18
C VAL A 214 5.39 5.79 -7.28
N ALA A 215 4.27 5.56 -6.62
CA ALA A 215 3.22 6.55 -6.46
C ALA A 215 3.71 7.71 -5.58
N ASN A 216 3.27 8.94 -5.89
CA ASN A 216 3.64 10.14 -5.14
C ASN A 216 2.41 10.96 -4.81
N THR A 217 2.16 11.15 -3.52
CA THR A 217 0.99 11.88 -3.02
C THR A 217 1.09 13.39 -3.11
N THR A 218 2.22 13.97 -3.51
CA THR A 218 2.38 15.42 -3.64
C THR A 218 2.84 15.88 -5.01
N PHE A 219 3.62 15.08 -5.75
CA PHE A 219 4.01 15.40 -7.12
C PHE A 219 2.81 15.40 -8.08
N GLY A 220 1.87 14.49 -7.90
CA GLY A 220 0.68 14.39 -8.76
C GLY A 220 0.73 13.25 -9.76
N GLY A 221 1.42 12.16 -9.45
CA GLY A 221 1.54 11.01 -10.36
C GLY A 221 2.48 9.93 -9.88
N VAL A 222 3.17 9.29 -10.82
CA VAL A 222 4.05 8.14 -10.56
C VAL A 222 5.46 8.43 -11.04
N THR A 223 6.45 8.27 -10.18
CA THR A 223 7.87 8.34 -10.53
C THR A 223 8.38 6.97 -10.94
N VAL A 224 9.09 6.89 -12.06
CA VAL A 224 9.71 5.66 -12.56
C VAL A 224 11.21 5.70 -12.28
N LEU A 225 11.68 4.74 -11.49
CA LEU A 225 13.08 4.59 -11.13
C LEU A 225 13.76 3.49 -11.96
N SER A 226 15.05 3.69 -12.25
CA SER A 226 15.91 2.66 -12.84
C SER A 226 16.21 1.52 -11.84
N PRO A 227 16.73 0.38 -12.31
CA PRO A 227 17.23 -0.68 -11.43
C PRO A 227 18.35 -0.24 -10.45
N ASP A 228 18.98 0.90 -10.71
CA ASP A 228 20.03 1.48 -9.87
C ASP A 228 19.52 2.64 -8.98
N GLY A 229 18.21 2.95 -9.02
CA GLY A 229 17.56 3.98 -8.19
C GLY A 229 17.63 5.40 -8.77
N GLU A 230 17.95 5.56 -10.06
CA GLU A 230 17.89 6.86 -10.73
C GLU A 230 16.47 7.17 -11.22
N VAL A 231 16.03 8.42 -11.12
CA VAL A 231 14.75 8.86 -11.69
C VAL A 231 14.87 8.88 -13.22
N LEU A 232 14.08 8.05 -13.89
CA LEU A 232 14.05 7.96 -15.36
C LEU A 232 13.03 8.90 -15.99
N THR A 233 11.82 8.91 -15.43
CA THR A 233 10.71 9.70 -15.95
C THR A 233 9.60 9.80 -14.89
N GLU A 234 8.65 10.67 -15.13
CA GLU A 234 7.46 10.88 -14.32
C GLU A 234 6.21 10.75 -15.19
N ILE A 235 5.18 10.12 -14.62
CA ILE A 235 3.86 9.97 -15.23
C ILE A 235 2.94 10.93 -14.50
N ASP A 236 2.67 12.06 -15.11
CA ASP A 236 1.78 13.08 -14.54
C ASP A 236 0.32 12.69 -14.77
N LEU A 237 -0.45 12.59 -13.68
CA LEU A 237 -1.89 12.38 -13.66
C LEU A 237 -2.65 13.64 -13.27
N ASN A 238 -1.93 14.67 -12.80
CA ASN A 238 -2.48 15.87 -12.17
C ASN A 238 -3.40 15.52 -10.97
N GLU A 239 -3.12 14.40 -10.33
CA GLU A 239 -3.77 13.89 -9.12
C GLU A 239 -2.73 13.17 -8.25
N HIS A 240 -2.86 13.25 -6.93
CA HIS A 240 -1.96 12.65 -5.96
C HIS A 240 -2.09 11.12 -5.99
N ALA A 241 -1.14 10.44 -6.63
CA ALA A 241 -1.13 8.98 -6.67
C ALA A 241 -0.79 8.43 -5.28
N THR A 242 -1.60 7.51 -4.80
CA THR A 242 -1.43 6.86 -3.49
C THR A 242 -0.80 5.47 -3.66
N ASN A 243 -1.26 4.68 -4.66
CA ASN A 243 -0.75 3.34 -4.84
C ASN A 243 -0.82 2.87 -6.29
N VAL A 244 -0.05 1.82 -6.61
CA VAL A 244 0.04 1.26 -7.96
C VAL A 244 0.09 -0.26 -7.94
N VAL A 245 -0.48 -0.88 -8.99
CA VAL A 245 -0.35 -2.32 -9.25
C VAL A 245 -0.31 -2.57 -10.77
N PHE A 246 0.49 -3.55 -11.20
CA PHE A 246 0.52 -3.98 -12.59
C PHE A 246 -0.44 -5.15 -12.86
N ASP A 247 -1.07 -5.09 -14.05
CA ASP A 247 -1.63 -6.25 -14.73
C ASP A 247 -1.07 -6.28 -16.15
N GLY A 248 -0.19 -7.21 -16.44
CA GLY A 248 0.58 -7.23 -17.68
C GLY A 248 1.37 -5.94 -17.88
N SER A 249 1.07 -5.18 -18.94
CA SER A 249 1.69 -3.87 -19.23
C SER A 249 0.84 -2.68 -18.80
N THR A 250 -0.33 -2.90 -18.22
CA THR A 250 -1.17 -1.85 -17.68
C THR A 250 -0.82 -1.62 -16.21
N LEU A 251 -0.46 -0.39 -15.88
CA LEU A 251 -0.30 0.08 -14.51
C LEU A 251 -1.62 0.67 -14.05
N TYR A 252 -2.23 0.10 -13.02
CA TYR A 252 -3.38 0.68 -12.35
C TYR A 252 -2.92 1.56 -11.20
N VAL A 253 -3.55 2.73 -11.07
CA VAL A 253 -3.16 3.75 -10.10
C VAL A 253 -4.37 4.19 -9.29
N ALA A 254 -4.28 4.05 -7.97
CA ALA A 254 -5.17 4.72 -7.03
C ALA A 254 -4.66 6.15 -6.82
N ALA A 255 -5.54 7.14 -6.83
CA ALA A 255 -5.17 8.53 -6.70
C ALA A 255 -6.28 9.38 -6.06
N THR A 256 -5.94 10.58 -5.61
CA THR A 256 -6.89 11.55 -5.06
C THR A 256 -6.51 12.98 -5.51
N ARG A 257 -7.46 13.91 -5.48
CA ARG A 257 -7.20 15.33 -5.75
C ARG A 257 -6.73 16.10 -4.52
N THR A 258 -6.89 15.54 -3.35
CA THR A 258 -6.39 16.11 -2.10
C THR A 258 -5.56 15.07 -1.37
N PRO A 259 -4.39 15.44 -0.84
CA PRO A 259 -3.60 14.56 0.01
C PRO A 259 -4.19 14.41 1.42
N ASP A 260 -5.23 15.15 1.76
CA ASP A 260 -5.88 15.14 3.06
C ASP A 260 -6.89 13.99 3.15
N ILE A 261 -6.55 12.96 3.90
CA ILE A 261 -7.41 11.79 4.15
C ILE A 261 -8.62 12.13 5.04
N GLU A 262 -8.59 13.24 5.78
CA GLU A 262 -9.71 13.70 6.61
C GLU A 262 -10.74 14.51 5.82
N ALA A 263 -10.45 14.79 4.53
CA ALA A 263 -11.37 15.55 3.70
C ALA A 263 -12.71 14.82 3.52
N SER A 264 -13.79 15.52 3.80
CA SER A 264 -15.15 14.99 3.62
C SER A 264 -15.56 14.86 2.15
N GLU A 265 -14.79 15.44 1.24
CA GLU A 265 -15.05 15.39 -0.20
C GLU A 265 -14.50 14.09 -0.80
N ARG A 266 -15.34 13.40 -1.57
CA ARG A 266 -14.94 12.22 -2.33
C ARG A 266 -14.18 12.65 -3.58
N THR A 267 -12.89 12.87 -3.46
CA THR A 267 -12.00 13.32 -4.54
C THR A 267 -11.15 12.20 -5.13
N GLY A 268 -11.27 10.99 -4.58
CA GLY A 268 -10.53 9.82 -5.02
C GLY A 268 -10.91 9.36 -6.43
N SER A 269 -9.93 8.80 -7.12
CA SER A 269 -10.03 8.32 -8.49
C SER A 269 -9.21 7.05 -8.69
N PHE A 270 -9.54 6.32 -9.75
CA PHE A 270 -8.84 5.12 -10.16
C PHE A 270 -8.48 5.22 -11.64
N TRP A 271 -7.23 4.89 -12.00
CA TRP A 271 -6.67 5.11 -13.32
C TRP A 271 -6.05 3.84 -13.91
N SER A 272 -5.99 3.77 -15.22
CA SER A 272 -5.09 2.87 -15.96
C SER A 272 -4.09 3.69 -16.76
N VAL A 273 -2.85 3.20 -16.81
CA VAL A 273 -1.75 3.77 -17.58
C VAL A 273 -1.12 2.66 -18.42
N GLU A 274 -1.17 2.83 -19.75
CA GLU A 274 -0.46 1.93 -20.65
C GLU A 274 1.04 2.22 -20.61
N THR A 275 1.83 1.23 -20.20
CA THR A 275 3.29 1.36 -20.08
C THR A 275 4.02 0.52 -21.13
N ASP A 276 5.31 0.77 -21.28
CA ASP A 276 6.25 -0.06 -22.07
C ASP A 276 6.95 -1.13 -21.21
N ALA A 277 6.48 -1.30 -19.95
CA ALA A 277 6.96 -2.29 -19.01
C ALA A 277 5.93 -3.38 -18.79
N THR A 278 6.36 -4.54 -18.34
CA THR A 278 5.47 -5.61 -17.84
C THR A 278 5.69 -5.74 -16.33
N GLY A 279 4.64 -5.79 -15.55
CA GLY A 279 4.72 -5.94 -14.11
C GLY A 279 5.43 -7.22 -13.68
N LEU A 280 6.21 -7.12 -12.60
CA LEU A 280 6.77 -8.31 -11.95
C LEU A 280 5.63 -9.03 -11.21
N PRO A 281 5.47 -10.36 -11.38
CA PRO A 281 4.47 -11.10 -10.64
C PRO A 281 4.66 -10.98 -9.12
N LEU A 282 3.57 -10.82 -8.39
CA LEU A 282 3.60 -10.80 -6.93
C LEU A 282 4.06 -12.14 -6.37
N LEU A 283 4.83 -12.12 -5.29
CA LEU A 283 5.30 -13.33 -4.64
C LEU A 283 4.16 -14.08 -3.95
N PRO A 284 4.11 -15.41 -4.06
CA PRO A 284 3.05 -16.20 -3.46
C PRO A 284 3.29 -16.40 -1.96
N GLY A 285 2.21 -16.45 -1.17
CA GLY A 285 2.25 -16.78 0.26
C GLY A 285 0.86 -16.83 0.85
N GLN A 286 0.78 -17.31 2.09
CA GLN A 286 -0.43 -17.29 2.93
C GLN A 286 -0.04 -17.40 4.41
N LEU A 287 -0.91 -16.90 5.31
CA LEU A 287 -0.78 -17.06 6.76
C LEU A 287 -1.71 -18.15 7.29
#